data_c0cec1f5cfbd97f9bc0f55bf15568ca6
#
_entry.id   c0cec1f5cfbd97f9bc0f55bf15568ca6
#
_cell.length_a   1.000
_cell.length_b   1.000
_cell.length_c   1.000
_cell.angle_alpha   90.00
_cell.angle_beta   90.00
_cell.angle_gamma   90.00
#
_symmetry.space_group_name_H-M   'P 1'
#
loop_
_entity.id
_entity.type
_entity.pdbx_description
1 polymer ?
#
loop_
_entity_poly.entity_id
_entity_poly.type
_entity_poly.pdbx_seq_one_letter_code
_entity_poly.pdbx_strand_id
1 'polypeptide(L)'
;EGAMPPDGKLASAGKSNFSQLDSQSPTRWAKTTIKSGKNNFVWHHSAPHRTTNWRYYITKQNWDQNKPLTRSDFETKPFCQIDGNGATPAVQVTHSCNVPDRTGYQVIYAVWEIADTANSFYQAIDVDFGGASDETENESLWTTQLAGQLSGKDLHAGDKVIAHFFNASGEVHSLQTELTIASEAQGKSSQWSYDLAEAINTEIG
;
A
#
# COMPACT_ATOMS: atom_id res chain seq x y z
N GLU A 1 -3.84 -2.37 29.58
CA GLU A 1 -3.97 -2.10 28.13
C GLU A 1 -4.34 -0.63 27.94
N GLY A 2 -3.52 0.13 27.23
CA GLY A 2 -3.89 1.48 26.80
C GLY A 2 -5.17 1.43 25.96
N ALA A 3 -5.97 2.49 26.02
CA ALA A 3 -7.22 2.56 25.27
C ALA A 3 -6.92 2.36 23.78
N MET A 4 -7.41 1.27 23.20
CA MET A 4 -7.31 1.03 21.75
C MET A 4 -8.02 2.15 20.98
N PRO A 5 -7.56 2.53 19.79
CA PRO A 5 -8.24 3.52 18.97
C PRO A 5 -9.71 3.16 18.77
N PRO A 6 -10.65 4.11 18.79
CA PRO A 6 -12.07 3.82 18.55
C PRO A 6 -12.30 3.34 17.13
N ASP A 7 -13.37 2.57 16.91
CA ASP A 7 -13.80 2.13 15.59
C ASP A 7 -14.03 3.34 14.68
N GLY A 8 -13.65 3.21 13.41
CA GLY A 8 -13.64 4.30 12.45
C GLY A 8 -12.43 5.26 12.56
N LYS A 9 -11.53 5.02 13.53
CA LYS A 9 -10.33 5.83 13.77
C LYS A 9 -9.08 4.97 13.99
N LEU A 10 -9.06 3.77 13.44
CA LEU A 10 -7.96 2.83 13.63
C LEU A 10 -6.68 3.31 12.95
N ALA A 11 -6.76 3.81 11.71
CA ALA A 11 -5.60 4.25 10.95
C ALA A 11 -4.96 5.53 11.52
N SER A 12 -5.77 6.45 12.05
CA SER A 12 -5.27 7.65 12.73
C SER A 12 -4.81 7.41 14.17
N ALA A 13 -4.98 6.19 14.71
CA ALA A 13 -4.82 5.89 16.13
C ALA A 13 -5.66 6.81 17.05
N GLY A 14 -6.81 7.30 16.56
CA GLY A 14 -7.69 8.25 17.25
C GLY A 14 -7.14 9.68 17.32
N LYS A 15 -6.06 10.01 16.63
CA LYS A 15 -5.44 11.33 16.62
C LYS A 15 -6.08 12.24 15.58
N SER A 16 -6.60 13.39 16.00
CA SER A 16 -7.33 14.33 15.12
C SER A 16 -6.46 14.90 13.99
N ASN A 17 -5.18 15.15 14.25
CA ASN A 17 -4.22 15.62 13.24
C ASN A 17 -3.89 14.58 12.14
N PHE A 18 -4.26 13.32 12.34
CA PHE A 18 -4.12 12.23 11.37
C PHE A 18 -5.47 11.71 10.86
N SER A 19 -6.57 12.41 11.13
CA SER A 19 -7.94 11.95 10.79
C SER A 19 -8.15 11.65 9.30
N GLN A 20 -7.35 12.24 8.41
CA GLN A 20 -7.41 11.94 6.98
C GLN A 20 -7.01 10.48 6.65
N LEU A 21 -6.24 9.81 7.53
CA LEU A 21 -5.90 8.39 7.39
C LEU A 21 -7.11 7.47 7.56
N ASP A 22 -8.16 7.93 8.24
CA ASP A 22 -9.37 7.15 8.49
C ASP A 22 -10.30 7.09 7.27
N SER A 23 -10.11 7.97 6.28
CA SER A 23 -10.90 7.94 5.05
C SER A 23 -10.53 6.74 4.21
N GLN A 24 -11.52 5.95 3.81
CA GLN A 24 -11.33 4.68 3.12
C GLN A 24 -12.13 4.62 1.82
N SER A 25 -11.49 4.08 0.77
CA SER A 25 -12.14 3.66 -0.46
C SER A 25 -11.25 2.64 -1.19
N PRO A 26 -11.78 1.88 -2.17
CA PRO A 26 -10.98 0.91 -2.91
C PRO A 26 -9.75 1.49 -3.62
N THR A 27 -9.76 2.79 -3.93
CA THR A 27 -8.73 3.46 -4.74
C THR A 27 -7.94 4.53 -4.02
N ARG A 28 -8.28 4.83 -2.75
CA ARG A 28 -7.67 5.96 -2.04
C ARG A 28 -6.20 5.76 -1.72
N TRP A 29 -5.84 4.57 -1.26
CA TRP A 29 -4.50 4.27 -0.77
C TRP A 29 -3.71 3.43 -1.77
N ALA A 30 -2.44 3.77 -1.95
CA ALA A 30 -1.51 2.92 -2.68
C ALA A 30 -1.34 1.59 -1.93
N LYS A 31 -1.34 0.49 -2.67
CA LYS A 31 -1.28 -0.87 -2.12
C LYS A 31 0.06 -1.51 -2.43
N THR A 32 0.61 -2.22 -1.45
CA THR A 32 1.78 -3.07 -1.67
C THR A 32 1.31 -4.44 -2.12
N THR A 33 1.83 -4.93 -3.25
CA THR A 33 1.57 -6.32 -3.67
C THR A 33 2.15 -7.29 -2.65
N ILE A 34 1.33 -8.25 -2.23
CA ILE A 34 1.71 -9.28 -1.25
C ILE A 34 1.16 -10.64 -1.70
N LYS A 35 1.77 -11.71 -1.24
CA LYS A 35 1.26 -13.08 -1.44
C LYS A 35 0.94 -13.72 -0.09
N SER A 36 0.03 -14.68 -0.09
CA SER A 36 -0.19 -15.57 1.04
C SER A 36 1.09 -16.35 1.37
N GLY A 37 1.20 -16.84 2.60
CA GLY A 37 2.37 -17.56 3.06
C GLY A 37 3.43 -16.65 3.68
N LYS A 38 4.70 -17.06 3.60
CA LYS A 38 5.80 -16.42 4.33
C LYS A 38 6.15 -15.05 3.76
N ASN A 39 6.00 -14.00 4.60
CA ASN A 39 6.39 -12.61 4.31
C ASN A 39 7.25 -12.05 5.44
N ASN A 40 8.06 -11.04 5.12
CA ASN A 40 8.87 -10.32 6.09
C ASN A 40 8.33 -8.91 6.30
N PHE A 41 8.05 -8.57 7.56
CA PHE A 41 7.64 -7.22 7.98
C PHE A 41 8.81 -6.57 8.70
N VAL A 42 9.20 -5.38 8.26
CA VAL A 42 10.33 -4.64 8.82
C VAL A 42 9.81 -3.44 9.60
N TRP A 43 10.21 -3.35 10.88
CA TRP A 43 9.98 -2.17 11.69
C TRP A 43 11.25 -1.36 11.81
N HIS A 44 11.09 -0.05 11.59
CA HIS A 44 12.09 0.96 11.93
C HIS A 44 11.60 1.75 13.15
N HIS A 45 12.30 1.62 14.26
CA HIS A 45 11.97 2.31 15.50
C HIS A 45 12.78 3.62 15.56
N SER A 46 12.13 4.78 15.38
CA SER A 46 12.78 6.09 15.58
C SER A 46 13.14 6.33 17.05
N ALA A 47 12.39 5.72 17.96
CA ALA A 47 12.64 5.69 19.40
C ALA A 47 12.28 4.29 19.92
N PRO A 48 13.26 3.38 20.07
CA PRO A 48 13.02 2.04 20.60
C PRO A 48 12.54 2.08 22.04
N HIS A 49 11.41 1.44 22.31
CA HIS A 49 10.84 1.27 23.65
C HIS A 49 10.89 -0.20 24.08
N ARG A 50 10.91 -0.45 25.37
CA ARG A 50 10.70 -1.79 25.90
C ARG A 50 9.38 -2.33 25.36
N THR A 51 9.39 -3.53 24.81
CA THR A 51 8.31 -4.10 24.00
C THR A 51 7.67 -5.29 24.67
N THR A 52 6.35 -5.29 24.78
CA THR A 52 5.56 -6.45 25.15
C THR A 52 5.48 -7.42 23.97
N ASN A 53 4.95 -6.97 22.85
CA ASN A 53 4.83 -7.77 21.62
C ASN A 53 4.56 -6.89 20.39
N TRP A 54 4.65 -7.53 19.20
CA TRP A 54 4.07 -7.04 17.95
C TRP A 54 3.01 -8.03 17.50
N ARG A 55 1.82 -7.52 17.11
CA ARG A 55 0.70 -8.34 16.61
C ARG A 55 0.25 -7.83 15.26
N TYR A 56 -0.08 -8.76 14.37
CA TYR A 56 -0.51 -8.46 13.01
C TYR A 56 -1.87 -9.08 12.76
N TYR A 57 -2.82 -8.24 12.41
CA TYR A 57 -4.18 -8.60 12.04
C TYR A 57 -4.39 -8.34 10.56
N ILE A 58 -5.31 -9.05 9.93
CA ILE A 58 -5.69 -8.82 8.54
C ILE A 58 -7.20 -8.71 8.44
N THR A 59 -7.68 -7.92 7.50
CA THR A 59 -9.10 -7.80 7.21
C THR A 59 -9.69 -9.14 6.80
N LYS A 60 -10.98 -9.33 7.09
CA LYS A 60 -11.78 -10.44 6.58
C LYS A 60 -11.92 -10.29 5.08
N GLN A 61 -12.07 -11.42 4.36
CA GLN A 61 -12.12 -11.42 2.89
C GLN A 61 -13.15 -10.45 2.30
N ASN A 62 -14.30 -10.28 2.93
CA ASN A 62 -15.41 -9.48 2.41
C ASN A 62 -15.66 -8.20 3.24
N TRP A 63 -14.59 -7.56 3.72
CA TRP A 63 -14.69 -6.29 4.43
C TRP A 63 -15.17 -5.16 3.51
N ASP A 64 -15.86 -4.15 4.08
CA ASP A 64 -16.39 -3.02 3.30
C ASP A 64 -15.31 -1.95 3.11
N GLN A 65 -14.74 -1.90 1.91
CA GLN A 65 -13.67 -0.99 1.53
C GLN A 65 -14.10 0.50 1.44
N ASN A 66 -15.40 0.79 1.57
CA ASN A 66 -15.94 2.15 1.47
C ASN A 66 -16.26 2.77 2.84
N LYS A 67 -15.86 2.12 3.91
CA LYS A 67 -16.08 2.59 5.29
C LYS A 67 -14.78 2.68 6.05
N PRO A 68 -14.65 3.66 6.99
CA PRO A 68 -13.54 3.70 7.92
C PRO A 68 -13.37 2.37 8.65
N LEU A 69 -12.12 1.95 8.83
CA LEU A 69 -11.77 0.67 9.44
C LEU A 69 -12.33 0.53 10.87
N THR A 70 -12.95 -0.60 11.13
CA THR A 70 -13.43 -0.99 12.45
C THR A 70 -12.79 -2.32 12.87
N ARG A 71 -12.81 -2.65 14.16
CA ARG A 71 -12.30 -3.96 14.63
C ARG A 71 -13.03 -5.14 14.02
N SER A 72 -14.32 -4.96 13.71
CA SER A 72 -15.14 -6.01 13.10
C SER A 72 -14.72 -6.37 11.67
N ASP A 73 -13.95 -5.48 11.00
CA ASP A 73 -13.42 -5.72 9.66
C ASP A 73 -12.24 -6.69 9.68
N PHE A 74 -11.59 -6.87 10.83
CA PHE A 74 -10.42 -7.72 10.99
C PHE A 74 -10.76 -9.10 11.56
N GLU A 75 -9.86 -10.06 11.30
CA GLU A 75 -9.89 -11.32 12.04
C GLU A 75 -9.66 -11.06 13.53
N THR A 76 -10.34 -11.82 14.38
CA THR A 76 -10.29 -11.62 15.84
C THR A 76 -8.96 -12.03 16.45
N LYS A 77 -8.21 -12.91 15.76
CA LYS A 77 -6.88 -13.37 16.19
C LYS A 77 -5.82 -12.82 15.28
N PRO A 78 -4.67 -12.39 15.81
CA PRO A 78 -3.55 -12.02 14.98
C PRO A 78 -3.06 -13.24 14.19
N PHE A 79 -2.72 -13.05 12.91
CA PHE A 79 -2.07 -14.11 12.12
C PHE A 79 -0.59 -14.27 12.46
N CYS A 80 -0.02 -13.27 13.12
CA CYS A 80 1.37 -13.29 13.57
C CYS A 80 1.49 -12.51 14.88
N GLN A 81 2.23 -13.07 15.83
CA GLN A 81 2.63 -12.40 17.06
C GLN A 81 4.09 -12.68 17.32
N ILE A 82 4.84 -11.64 17.68
CA ILE A 82 6.25 -11.72 18.08
C ILE A 82 6.37 -11.14 19.48
N ASP A 83 6.86 -11.92 20.42
CA ASP A 83 7.03 -11.47 21.80
C ASP A 83 8.31 -10.62 21.94
N GLY A 84 8.17 -9.47 22.55
CA GLY A 84 9.28 -8.56 22.85
C GLY A 84 9.96 -8.85 24.19
N ASN A 85 9.34 -9.68 25.04
CA ASN A 85 9.84 -10.11 26.35
C ASN A 85 10.21 -8.93 27.27
N GLY A 86 9.60 -7.77 27.10
CA GLY A 86 9.93 -6.56 27.85
C GLY A 86 11.31 -5.96 27.52
N ALA A 87 11.99 -6.45 26.50
CA ALA A 87 13.29 -5.94 26.05
C ALA A 87 13.13 -4.73 25.10
N THR A 88 14.15 -3.88 25.05
CA THR A 88 14.24 -2.82 24.06
C THR A 88 14.73 -3.40 22.74
N PRO A 89 13.97 -3.28 21.64
CA PRO A 89 14.37 -3.83 20.35
C PRO A 89 15.50 -3.04 19.70
N ALA A 90 16.13 -3.63 18.69
CA ALA A 90 17.02 -2.91 17.81
C ALA A 90 16.26 -1.82 17.02
N VAL A 91 16.98 -0.83 16.48
CA VAL A 91 16.40 0.22 15.64
C VAL A 91 15.66 -0.37 14.45
N GLN A 92 16.14 -1.47 13.90
CA GLN A 92 15.45 -2.23 12.87
C GLN A 92 15.27 -3.68 13.30
N VAL A 93 14.05 -4.19 13.18
CA VAL A 93 13.73 -5.61 13.38
C VAL A 93 12.95 -6.13 12.18
N THR A 94 13.12 -7.41 11.89
CA THR A 94 12.39 -8.10 10.81
C THR A 94 11.62 -9.27 11.40
N HIS A 95 10.31 -9.29 11.13
CA HIS A 95 9.41 -10.34 11.58
C HIS A 95 8.99 -11.19 10.38
N SER A 96 9.28 -12.48 10.42
CA SER A 96 8.84 -13.43 9.41
C SER A 96 7.50 -14.02 9.83
N CYS A 97 6.44 -13.69 9.10
CA CYS A 97 5.06 -14.07 9.39
C CYS A 97 4.45 -14.87 8.26
N ASN A 98 3.55 -15.81 8.59
CA ASN A 98 2.78 -16.55 7.59
C ASN A 98 1.45 -15.85 7.38
N VAL A 99 1.33 -15.11 6.28
CA VAL A 99 0.12 -14.34 5.91
C VAL A 99 -0.95 -15.30 5.41
N PRO A 100 -2.20 -15.23 5.93
CA PRO A 100 -3.27 -16.13 5.50
C PRO A 100 -3.69 -15.88 4.06
N ASP A 101 -4.36 -16.86 3.48
CA ASP A 101 -4.91 -16.77 2.12
C ASP A 101 -5.95 -15.66 2.05
N ARG A 102 -5.74 -14.77 1.08
CA ARG A 102 -6.64 -13.66 0.73
C ARG A 102 -6.59 -13.40 -0.76
N THR A 103 -7.57 -12.66 -1.25
CA THR A 103 -7.60 -12.12 -2.61
C THR A 103 -7.94 -10.63 -2.58
N GLY A 104 -7.49 -9.90 -3.60
CA GLY A 104 -7.77 -8.48 -3.76
C GLY A 104 -7.23 -7.60 -2.65
N TYR A 105 -7.86 -6.45 -2.47
CA TYR A 105 -7.44 -5.44 -1.50
C TYR A 105 -7.76 -5.85 -0.07
N GLN A 106 -6.74 -5.85 0.78
CA GLN A 106 -6.83 -6.10 2.22
C GLN A 106 -6.04 -5.04 2.98
N VAL A 107 -6.30 -4.91 4.28
CA VAL A 107 -5.50 -4.10 5.19
C VAL A 107 -4.88 -5.00 6.24
N ILE A 108 -3.56 -4.89 6.43
CA ILE A 108 -2.86 -5.48 7.56
C ILE A 108 -2.72 -4.40 8.64
N TYR A 109 -3.23 -4.68 9.82
CA TYR A 109 -3.14 -3.79 10.97
C TYR A 109 -2.12 -4.32 11.95
N ALA A 110 -0.99 -3.63 12.05
CA ALA A 110 0.11 -4.01 12.92
C ALA A 110 0.09 -3.16 14.18
N VAL A 111 0.20 -3.81 15.33
CA VAL A 111 0.20 -3.19 16.66
C VAL A 111 1.53 -3.50 17.33
N TRP A 112 2.25 -2.45 17.71
CA TRP A 112 3.44 -2.56 18.56
C TRP A 112 3.06 -2.14 19.98
N GLU A 113 2.96 -3.11 20.88
CA GLU A 113 2.60 -2.92 22.28
C GLU A 113 3.86 -2.67 23.13
N ILE A 114 3.87 -1.52 23.80
CA ILE A 114 5.00 -1.08 24.62
C ILE A 114 4.85 -1.56 26.05
N ALA A 115 5.95 -2.01 26.66
CA ALA A 115 5.97 -2.55 28.02
C ALA A 115 6.20 -1.49 29.11
N ASP A 116 6.77 -0.35 28.77
CA ASP A 116 7.13 0.71 29.72
C ASP A 116 6.15 1.90 29.76
N THR A 117 5.13 1.88 28.91
CA THR A 117 4.02 2.84 28.91
C THR A 117 2.69 2.13 28.62
N ALA A 118 1.58 2.82 28.86
CA ALA A 118 0.24 2.33 28.49
C ALA A 118 -0.09 2.55 27.00
N ASN A 119 0.87 2.96 26.18
CA ASN A 119 0.66 3.29 24.78
C ASN A 119 1.04 2.13 23.85
N SER A 120 0.48 2.15 22.67
CA SER A 120 0.86 1.29 21.55
C SER A 120 1.01 2.11 20.29
N PHE A 121 1.82 1.64 19.35
CA PHE A 121 1.91 2.20 18.01
C PHE A 121 1.14 1.31 17.03
N TYR A 122 0.52 1.94 16.05
CA TYR A 122 -0.35 1.29 15.08
C TYR A 122 0.11 1.63 13.66
N GLN A 123 0.04 0.64 12.77
CA GLN A 123 0.29 0.79 11.35
C GLN A 123 -0.84 0.12 10.58
N ALA A 124 -1.51 0.88 9.71
CA ALA A 124 -2.41 0.35 8.70
C ALA A 124 -1.62 0.21 7.39
N ILE A 125 -1.54 -1.00 6.87
CA ILE A 125 -0.76 -1.33 5.68
C ILE A 125 -1.73 -1.82 4.62
N ASP A 126 -1.88 -1.04 3.57
CA ASP A 126 -2.74 -1.38 2.44
C ASP A 126 -2.00 -2.36 1.53
N VAL A 127 -2.60 -3.52 1.29
CA VAL A 127 -2.00 -4.62 0.52
C VAL A 127 -2.96 -5.17 -0.52
N ASP A 128 -2.43 -5.65 -1.63
CA ASP A 128 -3.18 -6.31 -2.68
C ASP A 128 -2.62 -7.71 -2.94
N PHE A 129 -3.50 -8.71 -2.80
CA PHE A 129 -3.19 -10.11 -3.07
C PHE A 129 -3.43 -10.51 -4.53
N GLY A 130 -3.88 -9.58 -5.36
CA GLY A 130 -4.42 -9.91 -6.67
C GLY A 130 -5.82 -10.56 -6.56
N GLY A 131 -6.57 -10.56 -7.65
CA GLY A 131 -7.89 -11.20 -7.71
C GLY A 131 -7.79 -12.68 -8.01
N ALA A 132 -8.71 -13.49 -7.47
CA ALA A 132 -9.08 -14.74 -8.09
C ALA A 132 -9.95 -14.39 -9.31
N SER A 133 -9.33 -14.10 -10.43
CA SER A 133 -9.97 -14.15 -11.73
C SER A 133 -9.29 -15.24 -12.52
N ASP A 134 -10.08 -16.12 -13.10
CA ASP A 134 -9.73 -17.23 -13.95
C ASP A 134 -8.30 -17.20 -14.48
N GLU A 135 -7.61 -18.35 -14.31
CA GLU A 135 -6.31 -18.63 -14.87
C GLU A 135 -6.29 -18.34 -16.37
N THR A 136 -5.92 -17.12 -16.72
CA THR A 136 -5.04 -16.86 -17.83
C THR A 136 -3.87 -16.11 -17.22
N GLU A 137 -2.71 -16.75 -17.22
CA GLU A 137 -1.43 -16.15 -16.90
C GLU A 137 -1.26 -14.88 -17.74
N ASN A 138 -1.75 -13.76 -17.20
CA ASN A 138 -1.23 -12.48 -17.61
C ASN A 138 -0.02 -12.25 -16.70
N GLU A 139 1.11 -12.86 -17.07
CA GLU A 139 2.40 -12.42 -16.57
C GLU A 139 2.39 -10.90 -16.73
N SER A 140 2.42 -10.19 -15.61
CA SER A 140 2.59 -8.73 -15.65
C SER A 140 3.80 -8.48 -16.55
N LEU A 141 3.58 -7.88 -17.72
CA LEU A 141 4.64 -7.51 -18.66
C LEU A 141 5.69 -6.62 -17.98
N TRP A 142 5.36 -6.10 -16.80
CA TRP A 142 6.17 -5.20 -16.00
C TRP A 142 6.81 -5.94 -14.82
N THR A 143 7.96 -6.56 -15.03
CA THR A 143 8.71 -7.28 -13.99
C THR A 143 9.57 -6.36 -13.12
N THR A 144 9.73 -5.10 -13.48
CA THR A 144 10.56 -4.12 -12.77
C THR A 144 9.82 -2.81 -12.64
N GLN A 145 9.51 -2.42 -11.41
CA GLN A 145 9.04 -1.07 -11.11
C GLN A 145 10.25 -0.14 -11.08
N LEU A 146 10.40 0.69 -12.12
CA LEU A 146 11.31 1.82 -12.05
C LEU A 146 10.65 2.88 -11.16
N ALA A 147 11.20 3.10 -9.97
CA ALA A 147 10.83 4.20 -9.11
C ALA A 147 11.30 5.52 -9.76
N GLY A 148 10.46 6.09 -10.61
CA GLY A 148 10.63 7.41 -11.17
C GLY A 148 9.50 8.30 -10.69
N GLN A 149 9.80 9.31 -9.91
CA GLN A 149 8.85 10.39 -9.66
C GLN A 149 8.97 11.36 -10.85
N LEU A 150 7.94 11.37 -11.73
CA LEU A 150 7.80 12.45 -12.70
C LEU A 150 7.45 13.71 -11.90
N SER A 151 8.41 14.63 -11.74
CA SER A 151 8.11 15.98 -11.29
C SER A 151 7.35 16.65 -12.43
N GLY A 152 6.01 16.69 -12.29
CA GLY A 152 5.13 17.17 -13.33
C GLY A 152 5.38 18.66 -13.62
N LYS A 153 5.88 18.95 -14.81
CA LYS A 153 5.88 20.29 -15.38
C LYS A 153 4.58 20.46 -16.18
N ASP A 154 3.96 21.63 -16.10
CA ASP A 154 2.85 21.98 -16.99
C ASP A 154 3.37 22.07 -18.43
N LEU A 155 2.62 21.53 -19.36
CA LEU A 155 2.86 21.50 -20.81
C LEU A 155 1.89 22.42 -21.54
N HIS A 156 2.21 22.78 -22.77
CA HIS A 156 1.38 23.62 -23.61
C HIS A 156 0.66 22.81 -24.70
N ALA A 157 -0.41 23.36 -25.22
CA ALA A 157 -1.09 22.76 -26.37
C ALA A 157 -0.11 22.59 -27.54
N GLY A 158 -0.07 21.39 -28.10
CA GLY A 158 0.86 20.99 -29.18
C GLY A 158 2.13 20.27 -28.67
N ASP A 159 2.43 20.31 -27.37
CA ASP A 159 3.52 19.53 -26.79
C ASP A 159 3.19 18.02 -26.85
N LYS A 160 4.24 17.20 -26.86
CA LYS A 160 4.12 15.75 -26.89
C LYS A 160 4.84 15.12 -25.70
N VAL A 161 4.21 14.10 -25.14
CA VAL A 161 4.81 13.23 -24.13
C VAL A 161 4.88 11.82 -24.67
N ILE A 162 6.03 11.19 -24.55
CA ILE A 162 6.27 9.84 -25.10
C ILE A 162 6.75 8.94 -23.96
N ALA A 163 6.07 7.83 -23.76
CA ALA A 163 6.52 6.75 -22.91
C ALA A 163 7.36 5.77 -23.73
N HIS A 164 8.59 5.55 -23.30
CA HIS A 164 9.49 4.56 -23.88
C HIS A 164 9.62 3.37 -22.93
N PHE A 165 9.53 2.18 -23.49
CA PHE A 165 9.60 0.92 -22.73
C PHE A 165 10.85 0.16 -23.12
N PHE A 166 11.51 -0.42 -22.12
CA PHE A 166 12.76 -1.15 -22.29
C PHE A 166 12.66 -2.56 -21.67
N ASN A 167 13.23 -3.53 -22.32
CA ASN A 167 13.48 -4.87 -21.77
C ASN A 167 14.99 -5.15 -21.71
N ALA A 168 15.37 -6.37 -21.33
CA ALA A 168 16.78 -6.76 -21.25
C ALA A 168 17.54 -6.66 -22.59
N SER A 169 16.84 -6.62 -23.72
CA SER A 169 17.41 -6.52 -25.07
C SER A 169 17.44 -5.10 -25.62
N GLY A 170 16.88 -4.13 -24.90
CA GLY A 170 16.82 -2.72 -25.32
C GLY A 170 15.41 -2.16 -25.39
N GLU A 171 15.24 -1.06 -26.12
CA GLU A 171 13.94 -0.40 -26.28
C GLU A 171 12.95 -1.24 -27.09
N VAL A 172 11.71 -1.31 -26.58
CA VAL A 172 10.59 -2.02 -27.22
C VAL A 172 9.69 -0.99 -27.93
N HIS A 173 10.08 -0.60 -29.16
CA HIS A 173 9.38 0.42 -29.93
C HIS A 173 7.89 0.13 -30.19
N SER A 174 7.49 -1.14 -30.22
CA SER A 174 6.08 -1.54 -30.42
C SER A 174 5.17 -1.19 -29.23
N LEU A 175 5.75 -0.86 -28.09
CA LEU A 175 5.02 -0.47 -26.89
C LEU A 175 5.07 1.04 -26.63
N GLN A 176 5.77 1.80 -27.51
CA GLN A 176 5.87 3.26 -27.36
C GLN A 176 4.49 3.91 -27.44
N THR A 177 4.11 4.64 -26.40
CA THR A 177 2.84 5.37 -26.32
C THR A 177 3.10 6.87 -26.39
N GLU A 178 2.42 7.58 -27.30
CA GLU A 178 2.53 9.03 -27.47
C GLU A 178 1.22 9.72 -27.09
N LEU A 179 1.31 10.76 -26.24
CA LEU A 179 0.22 11.66 -25.92
C LEU A 179 0.54 13.06 -26.47
N THR A 180 -0.30 13.59 -27.35
CA THR A 180 -0.24 14.99 -27.80
C THR A 180 -1.18 15.84 -26.95
N ILE A 181 -0.68 16.91 -26.37
CA ILE A 181 -1.45 17.83 -25.53
C ILE A 181 -2.36 18.68 -26.40
N ALA A 182 -3.67 18.51 -26.26
CA ALA A 182 -4.66 19.19 -27.09
C ALA A 182 -5.04 20.59 -26.58
N SER A 183 -4.82 20.89 -25.30
CA SER A 183 -5.20 22.15 -24.67
C SER A 183 -4.34 22.46 -23.44
N GLU A 184 -4.31 23.72 -23.01
CA GLU A 184 -3.64 24.16 -21.78
C GLU A 184 -4.22 23.45 -20.51
N ALA A 185 -5.53 23.12 -20.52
CA ALA A 185 -6.15 22.38 -19.42
C ALA A 185 -5.62 20.95 -19.34
N GLN A 186 -5.47 20.27 -20.49
CA GLN A 186 -4.87 18.95 -20.57
C GLN A 186 -3.38 18.99 -20.23
N GLY A 187 -2.69 20.09 -20.55
CA GLY A 187 -1.27 20.26 -20.25
C GLY A 187 -0.94 20.43 -18.77
N LYS A 188 -1.92 20.54 -17.88
CA LYS A 188 -1.65 20.53 -16.45
C LYS A 188 -1.00 19.22 -16.02
N SER A 189 0.03 19.30 -15.18
CA SER A 189 0.86 18.15 -14.82
C SER A 189 0.07 16.98 -14.23
N SER A 190 -1.00 17.26 -13.48
CA SER A 190 -1.91 16.24 -12.95
C SER A 190 -2.81 15.61 -14.01
N GLN A 191 -3.11 16.34 -15.11
CA GLN A 191 -4.01 15.86 -16.14
C GLN A 191 -3.26 15.06 -17.21
N TRP A 192 -2.19 15.60 -17.81
CA TRP A 192 -1.47 14.87 -18.85
C TRP A 192 -0.81 13.58 -18.35
N SER A 193 -0.37 13.56 -17.09
CA SER A 193 0.21 12.34 -16.52
C SER A 193 -0.85 11.25 -16.31
N TYR A 194 -2.08 11.63 -15.96
CA TYR A 194 -3.21 10.71 -15.89
C TYR A 194 -3.60 10.19 -17.28
N ASP A 195 -3.76 11.10 -18.26
CA ASP A 195 -4.13 10.75 -19.63
C ASP A 195 -3.09 9.83 -20.30
N LEU A 196 -1.80 10.07 -20.05
CA LEU A 196 -0.73 9.20 -20.54
C LEU A 196 -0.80 7.81 -19.90
N ALA A 197 -1.04 7.73 -18.59
CA ALA A 197 -1.18 6.45 -17.90
C ALA A 197 -2.41 5.67 -18.40
N GLU A 198 -3.52 6.35 -18.67
CA GLU A 198 -4.72 5.75 -19.26
C GLU A 198 -4.45 5.21 -20.67
N ALA A 199 -3.74 5.99 -21.51
CA ALA A 199 -3.36 5.57 -22.85
C ALA A 199 -2.47 4.32 -22.81
N ILE A 200 -1.45 4.29 -21.94
CA ILE A 200 -0.57 3.13 -21.74
C ILE A 200 -1.38 1.89 -21.36
N ASN A 201 -2.27 2.00 -20.36
CA ASN A 201 -3.09 0.90 -19.91
C ASN A 201 -4.07 0.39 -20.99
N THR A 202 -4.52 1.27 -21.89
CA THR A 202 -5.44 0.90 -22.98
C THR A 202 -4.72 0.21 -24.13
N GLU A 203 -3.48 0.61 -24.43
CA GLU A 203 -2.72 0.10 -25.57
C GLU A 203 -1.91 -1.16 -25.26
N ILE A 204 -1.51 -1.32 -23.99
CA ILE A 204 -0.52 -2.32 -23.57
C ILE A 204 -1.11 -3.27 -22.50
N GLY A 205 -2.23 -2.86 -21.82
CA GLY A 205 -2.84 -3.60 -20.71
C GLY A 205 -3.74 -4.77 -21.11
#